data_2e5c16891a59e96f97809aff77261d78
#
_entry.id   2e5c16891a59e96f97809aff77261d78
#
_cell.length_a   1.000
_cell.length_b   1.000
_cell.length_c   1.000
_cell.angle_alpha   90.00
_cell.angle_beta   90.00
_cell.angle_gamma   90.00
#
_symmetry.space_group_name_H-M   'P 1'
#
loop_
_entity.id
_entity.type
_entity.pdbx_description
1 polymer ?
#
loop_
_entity_poly.entity_id
_entity_poly.type
_entity_poly.pdbx_seq_one_letter_code
_entity_poly.pdbx_strand_id
1 'polypeptide(L)'
;MKFNIVLLITIMAVSCGKLNDKAKEAIDSVSSVNTEESGSLIAYNNAMIDYMISTGDRIDAAANDYETMRAMVSQKRKERMFIGLAFIASVQDIERENDGIFLLKPGNNLPSEIKEDLVASVKATSESFENTKNAYADFKKYLDLEDYKDDDWAKGKEYVDIIEKNIISFYDHKSEAYKIIKPLAVAAEIELLKDHPLREAYIASKIDLLLTEEILNIVYAEKIDMVALNAKYDELEANAKKHKSLIADLLKEHDKDSTYNSYYEQLEDFLGELRKHKRDGKITESEVNDISREYKYLLGDFNRFV
;
A
#
# COMPACT_ATOMS: atom_id res chain seq x y z
N MET A 1 -12.04 9.45 -24.05
CA MET A 1 -11.27 8.51 -23.20
C MET A 1 -11.95 8.54 -21.84
N LYS A 2 -12.63 7.47 -21.46
CA LYS A 2 -13.18 7.33 -20.10
C LYS A 2 -12.03 6.91 -19.22
N PHE A 3 -11.40 7.83 -18.51
CA PHE A 3 -10.61 7.51 -17.34
C PHE A 3 -11.63 7.12 -16.27
N ASN A 4 -11.90 5.84 -16.16
CA ASN A 4 -12.36 5.33 -14.88
C ASN A 4 -11.15 5.47 -13.96
N ILE A 5 -11.18 6.44 -13.06
CA ILE A 5 -10.39 6.35 -11.84
C ILE A 5 -11.00 5.15 -11.12
N VAL A 6 -10.54 3.97 -11.50
CA VAL A 6 -10.60 2.81 -10.64
C VAL A 6 -10.01 3.32 -9.34
N LEU A 7 -10.82 3.27 -8.29
CA LEU A 7 -10.36 3.49 -6.93
C LEU A 7 -9.14 2.59 -6.74
N LEU A 8 -7.99 3.13 -7.10
CA LEU A 8 -6.70 2.58 -6.82
C LEU A 8 -6.57 2.65 -5.31
N ILE A 9 -7.24 1.72 -4.62
CA ILE A 9 -6.68 1.21 -3.38
C ILE A 9 -5.36 0.60 -3.86
N THR A 10 -4.40 1.48 -4.06
CA THR A 10 -3.04 1.11 -4.33
C THR A 10 -2.48 0.56 -3.03
N ILE A 11 -2.90 -0.64 -2.71
CA ILE A 11 -2.00 -1.57 -2.07
C ILE A 11 -0.91 -1.68 -3.12
N MET A 12 0.16 -1.01 -2.84
CA MET A 12 1.23 -0.71 -3.76
C MET A 12 1.61 -1.84 -4.65
N ALA A 13 1.13 -1.75 -5.87
CA ALA A 13 1.64 -2.46 -7.00
C ALA A 13 3.02 -1.91 -7.36
N VAL A 14 4.03 -2.37 -6.65
CA VAL A 14 5.41 -2.17 -7.06
C VAL A 14 5.70 -3.16 -8.18
N SER A 15 6.03 -2.67 -9.36
CA SER A 15 6.60 -3.43 -10.47
C SER A 15 7.68 -4.41 -10.00
N CYS A 16 7.34 -5.69 -9.85
CA CYS A 16 8.09 -6.65 -9.06
C CYS A 16 8.51 -7.93 -9.76
N GLY A 17 8.99 -7.86 -10.99
CA GLY A 17 9.88 -8.95 -11.47
C GLY A 17 11.24 -8.99 -10.76
N LYS A 18 11.60 -7.92 -10.02
CA LYS A 18 12.90 -7.78 -9.34
C LYS A 18 12.82 -7.76 -7.82
N LEU A 19 11.64 -7.76 -7.20
CA LEU A 19 11.52 -7.69 -5.74
C LEU A 19 11.71 -9.04 -5.08
N ASN A 20 11.27 -10.12 -5.71
CA ASN A 20 11.49 -11.47 -5.18
C ASN A 20 12.98 -11.83 -5.21
N ASP A 21 13.69 -11.45 -6.27
CA ASP A 21 15.14 -11.61 -6.34
C ASP A 21 15.83 -10.70 -5.32
N LYS A 22 15.40 -9.44 -5.16
CA LYS A 22 15.92 -8.51 -4.15
C LYS A 22 15.50 -8.89 -2.73
N ALA A 23 14.30 -9.41 -2.49
CA ALA A 23 13.92 -9.92 -1.18
C ALA A 23 14.70 -11.22 -0.85
N LYS A 24 14.89 -12.11 -1.81
CA LYS A 24 15.79 -13.27 -1.66
C LYS A 24 17.25 -12.83 -1.50
N GLU A 25 17.73 -11.89 -2.31
CA GLU A 25 19.05 -11.29 -2.15
C GLU A 25 19.20 -10.56 -0.79
N ALA A 26 18.16 -9.86 -0.32
CA ALA A 26 18.13 -9.25 1.01
C ALA A 26 18.11 -10.31 2.11
N ILE A 27 17.32 -11.39 1.96
CA ILE A 27 17.34 -12.55 2.87
C ILE A 27 18.72 -13.20 2.89
N ASP A 28 19.36 -13.33 1.74
CA ASP A 28 20.71 -13.93 1.61
C ASP A 28 21.82 -12.95 2.05
N SER A 29 21.59 -11.63 2.01
CA SER A 29 22.54 -10.59 2.40
C SER A 29 22.46 -10.14 3.87
N VAL A 30 21.53 -10.67 4.66
CA VAL A 30 21.26 -10.32 6.08
C VAL A 30 22.48 -10.46 7.01
N SER A 31 23.60 -10.96 6.52
CA SER A 31 24.82 -11.11 7.34
C SER A 31 25.49 -9.80 7.78
N SER A 32 24.96 -8.60 7.46
CA SER A 32 25.64 -7.32 7.73
C SER A 32 24.88 -6.31 8.61
N VAL A 33 23.60 -6.54 8.95
CA VAL A 33 22.81 -5.60 9.77
C VAL A 33 22.78 -6.11 11.21
N ASN A 34 23.11 -5.24 12.17
CA ASN A 34 23.02 -5.63 13.59
C ASN A 34 21.59 -5.47 14.14
N THR A 35 21.28 -6.11 15.25
CA THR A 35 19.93 -6.15 15.85
C THR A 35 19.39 -4.75 16.22
N GLU A 36 20.26 -3.82 16.67
CA GLU A 36 19.87 -2.45 17.03
C GLU A 36 19.48 -1.62 15.82
N GLU A 37 20.26 -1.72 14.74
CA GLU A 37 19.97 -1.08 13.46
C GLU A 37 18.68 -1.63 12.85
N SER A 38 18.45 -2.96 12.95
CA SER A 38 17.21 -3.60 12.51
C SER A 38 15.98 -3.07 13.24
N GLY A 39 16.05 -2.94 14.58
CA GLY A 39 14.98 -2.37 15.38
C GLY A 39 14.66 -0.92 15.00
N SER A 40 15.69 -0.11 14.80
CA SER A 40 15.55 1.30 14.39
C SER A 40 14.92 1.44 13.00
N LEU A 41 15.32 0.59 12.05
CA LEU A 41 14.76 0.57 10.70
C LEU A 41 13.27 0.16 10.70
N ILE A 42 12.91 -0.86 11.47
CA ILE A 42 11.52 -1.29 11.62
C ILE A 42 10.66 -0.19 12.25
N ALA A 43 11.16 0.48 13.30
CA ALA A 43 10.44 1.58 13.92
C ALA A 43 10.17 2.73 12.93
N TYR A 44 11.17 3.10 12.10
CA TYR A 44 10.98 4.09 11.05
C TYR A 44 9.97 3.62 9.99
N ASN A 45 10.09 2.37 9.52
CA ASN A 45 9.17 1.78 8.55
C ASN A 45 7.73 1.83 9.05
N ASN A 46 7.48 1.44 10.30
CA ASN A 46 6.14 1.45 10.88
C ASN A 46 5.58 2.88 10.98
N ALA A 47 6.36 3.85 11.48
CA ALA A 47 5.94 5.26 11.52
C ALA A 47 5.62 5.81 10.13
N MET A 48 6.42 5.45 9.10
CA MET A 48 6.15 5.81 7.72
C MET A 48 4.85 5.17 7.19
N ILE A 49 4.64 3.88 7.46
CA ILE A 49 3.41 3.17 7.07
C ILE A 49 2.18 3.85 7.68
N ASP A 50 2.19 4.14 8.97
CA ASP A 50 1.07 4.79 9.68
C ASP A 50 0.75 6.16 9.07
N TYR A 51 1.78 6.96 8.77
CA TYR A 51 1.62 8.22 8.07
C TYR A 51 1.00 8.03 6.68
N MET A 52 1.52 7.07 5.88
CA MET A 52 1.05 6.79 4.53
C MET A 52 -0.38 6.22 4.48
N ILE A 53 -0.80 5.48 5.50
CA ILE A 53 -2.18 4.99 5.64
C ILE A 53 -3.11 6.16 5.99
N SER A 54 -2.79 6.93 7.03
CA SER A 54 -3.64 8.03 7.50
C SER A 54 -3.85 9.11 6.45
N THR A 55 -2.81 9.45 5.67
CA THR A 55 -2.91 10.38 4.54
C THR A 55 -3.61 9.76 3.34
N GLY A 56 -3.35 8.48 3.05
CA GLY A 56 -3.97 7.72 1.96
C GLY A 56 -5.48 7.67 2.08
N ASP A 57 -6.02 7.38 3.27
CA ASP A 57 -7.47 7.35 3.51
C ASP A 57 -8.13 8.71 3.16
N ARG A 58 -7.43 9.81 3.34
CA ARG A 58 -7.92 11.15 2.99
C ARG A 58 -7.85 11.42 1.49
N ILE A 59 -6.77 10.97 0.86
CA ILE A 59 -6.63 11.04 -0.60
C ILE A 59 -7.68 10.17 -1.29
N ASP A 60 -7.97 8.97 -0.79
CA ASP A 60 -9.01 8.09 -1.31
C ASP A 60 -10.40 8.74 -1.20
N ALA A 61 -10.70 9.39 -0.08
CA ALA A 61 -11.93 10.14 0.08
C ALA A 61 -12.04 11.32 -0.91
N ALA A 62 -10.93 12.04 -1.14
CA ALA A 62 -10.87 13.12 -2.13
C ALA A 62 -11.02 12.59 -3.57
N ALA A 63 -10.44 11.43 -3.87
CA ALA A 63 -10.56 10.77 -5.17
C ALA A 63 -12.01 10.32 -5.45
N ASN A 64 -12.74 9.85 -4.44
CA ASN A 64 -14.17 9.55 -4.57
C ASN A 64 -15.02 10.77 -4.92
N ASP A 65 -14.66 11.95 -4.38
CA ASP A 65 -15.36 13.19 -4.66
C ASP A 65 -14.96 13.82 -6.02
N TYR A 66 -13.77 13.47 -6.52
CA TYR A 66 -13.17 14.07 -7.73
C TYR A 66 -14.06 13.97 -8.96
N GLU A 67 -14.66 12.82 -9.24
CA GLU A 67 -15.55 12.66 -10.42
C GLU A 67 -16.78 13.56 -10.33
N THR A 68 -17.31 13.77 -9.14
CA THR A 68 -18.44 14.70 -8.93
C THR A 68 -18.00 16.14 -9.12
N MET A 69 -16.83 16.53 -8.60
CA MET A 69 -16.26 17.87 -8.82
C MET A 69 -16.02 18.14 -10.31
N ARG A 70 -15.43 17.18 -11.01
CA ARG A 70 -15.19 17.24 -12.45
C ARG A 70 -16.49 17.35 -13.25
N ALA A 71 -17.53 16.59 -12.85
CA ALA A 71 -18.84 16.66 -13.47
C ALA A 71 -19.50 18.04 -13.27
N MET A 72 -19.41 18.63 -12.06
CA MET A 72 -19.92 19.98 -11.79
C MET A 72 -19.26 21.01 -12.72
N VAL A 73 -17.95 20.98 -12.82
CA VAL A 73 -17.18 21.92 -13.66
C VAL A 73 -17.51 21.73 -15.14
N SER A 74 -17.53 20.49 -15.64
CA SER A 74 -17.80 20.20 -17.05
C SER A 74 -19.22 20.52 -17.49
N GLN A 75 -20.21 20.31 -16.60
CA GLN A 75 -21.63 20.60 -16.84
C GLN A 75 -22.02 22.00 -16.43
N LYS A 76 -21.11 22.78 -15.83
CA LYS A 76 -21.37 24.12 -15.29
C LYS A 76 -22.56 24.13 -14.35
N ARG A 77 -22.70 23.11 -13.51
CA ARG A 77 -23.85 22.92 -12.62
C ARG A 77 -23.41 22.51 -11.22
N LYS A 78 -23.77 23.33 -10.22
CA LYS A 78 -23.56 22.98 -8.81
C LYS A 78 -24.47 21.82 -8.44
N GLU A 79 -23.88 20.74 -7.97
CA GLU A 79 -24.61 19.61 -7.39
C GLU A 79 -24.55 19.69 -5.84
N ARG A 80 -25.50 19.03 -5.18
CA ARG A 80 -25.47 18.87 -3.73
C ARG A 80 -24.40 17.84 -3.41
N MET A 81 -23.25 18.29 -2.95
CA MET A 81 -22.16 17.43 -2.46
C MET A 81 -21.94 17.63 -0.98
N PHE A 82 -21.65 16.56 -0.27
CA PHE A 82 -21.03 16.62 1.06
C PHE A 82 -19.51 16.79 0.92
N ILE A 83 -19.08 17.82 0.20
CA ILE A 83 -17.66 18.18 0.10
C ILE A 83 -17.19 18.62 1.47
N GLY A 84 -16.08 18.05 1.95
CA GLY A 84 -15.40 18.52 3.16
C GLY A 84 -15.25 17.49 4.24
N LEU A 85 -15.73 16.25 4.04
CA LEU A 85 -15.49 15.17 5.01
C LEU A 85 -14.12 14.52 4.86
N ALA A 86 -13.54 14.57 3.66
CA ALA A 86 -12.25 13.94 3.38
C ALA A 86 -11.11 14.41 4.30
N PHE A 87 -11.09 15.70 4.66
CA PHE A 87 -10.00 16.33 5.43
C PHE A 87 -10.41 16.86 6.82
N ILE A 88 -11.53 16.39 7.39
CA ILE A 88 -12.00 16.85 8.71
C ILE A 88 -11.09 16.36 9.84
N ALA A 89 -10.61 15.11 9.79
CA ALA A 89 -9.73 14.60 10.81
C ALA A 89 -8.30 15.06 10.55
N SER A 90 -7.62 15.49 11.62
CA SER A 90 -6.20 15.81 11.56
C SER A 90 -5.37 14.60 11.17
N VAL A 91 -4.39 14.82 10.32
CA VAL A 91 -3.33 13.85 10.03
C VAL A 91 -2.10 14.27 10.83
N GLN A 92 -1.28 13.32 11.20
CA GLN A 92 -0.01 13.57 11.86
C GLN A 92 0.84 14.54 11.03
N ASP A 93 1.41 15.53 11.69
CA ASP A 93 2.36 16.46 11.09
C ASP A 93 3.68 15.73 10.82
N ILE A 94 4.06 15.64 9.56
CA ILE A 94 5.29 14.95 9.13
C ILE A 94 6.57 15.57 9.69
N GLU A 95 6.53 16.86 10.10
CA GLU A 95 7.67 17.55 10.67
C GLU A 95 7.85 17.28 12.16
N ARG A 96 6.85 16.62 12.80
CA ARG A 96 6.90 16.30 14.22
C ARG A 96 7.39 14.88 14.46
N GLU A 97 7.97 14.71 15.63
CA GLU A 97 8.30 13.43 16.19
C GLU A 97 7.05 12.61 16.50
N ASN A 98 7.07 11.34 16.09
CA ASN A 98 6.08 10.35 16.49
C ASN A 98 6.80 9.14 17.07
N ASP A 99 6.56 8.84 18.34
CA ASP A 99 7.16 7.73 19.08
C ASP A 99 8.70 7.66 18.93
N GLY A 100 9.37 8.81 19.00
CA GLY A 100 10.83 8.90 18.84
C GLY A 100 11.32 8.97 17.39
N ILE A 101 10.40 8.95 16.40
CA ILE A 101 10.76 8.93 14.97
C ILE A 101 10.40 10.24 14.29
N PHE A 102 11.39 10.82 13.62
CA PHE A 102 11.23 11.95 12.70
C PHE A 102 11.30 11.46 11.26
N LEU A 103 10.19 11.47 10.52
CA LEU A 103 10.16 10.95 9.14
C LEU A 103 11.06 11.73 8.19
N LEU A 104 11.17 13.06 8.37
CA LEU A 104 12.04 13.90 7.54
C LEU A 104 13.47 14.05 8.08
N LYS A 105 13.73 13.57 9.30
CA LYS A 105 15.04 13.65 9.95
C LYS A 105 15.36 12.35 10.68
N PRO A 106 15.46 11.23 9.93
CA PRO A 106 15.53 9.88 10.53
C PRO A 106 16.78 9.60 11.36
N GLY A 107 17.76 10.49 11.39
CA GLY A 107 18.98 10.29 12.17
C GLY A 107 19.72 9.02 11.73
N ASN A 108 19.97 8.10 12.67
CA ASN A 108 20.59 6.80 12.43
C ASN A 108 19.57 5.66 12.21
N ASN A 109 18.27 5.98 12.14
CA ASN A 109 17.24 4.95 11.93
C ASN A 109 17.23 4.38 10.51
N LEU A 110 17.94 5.00 9.58
CA LEU A 110 18.07 4.57 8.19
C LEU A 110 19.52 4.42 7.78
N PRO A 111 19.84 3.41 6.94
CA PRO A 111 21.12 3.33 6.24
C PRO A 111 21.37 4.58 5.39
N SER A 112 22.63 5.03 5.35
CA SER A 112 23.02 6.27 4.63
C SER A 112 22.69 6.21 3.14
N GLU A 113 22.76 5.02 2.55
CA GLU A 113 22.61 4.77 1.11
C GLU A 113 21.20 5.05 0.59
N ILE A 114 20.18 4.89 1.45
CA ILE A 114 18.78 5.09 1.06
C ILE A 114 18.15 6.33 1.66
N LYS A 115 18.82 6.96 2.63
CA LYS A 115 18.25 8.01 3.46
C LYS A 115 17.75 9.20 2.64
N GLU A 116 18.54 9.69 1.70
CA GLU A 116 18.22 10.87 0.89
C GLU A 116 17.00 10.59 0.00
N ASP A 117 17.02 9.50 -0.75
CA ASP A 117 15.94 9.16 -1.68
C ASP A 117 14.63 8.84 -0.95
N LEU A 118 14.71 8.12 0.17
CA LEU A 118 13.54 7.78 0.96
C LEU A 118 12.90 9.02 1.58
N VAL A 119 13.69 9.89 2.20
CA VAL A 119 13.20 11.15 2.79
C VAL A 119 12.61 12.05 1.72
N ALA A 120 13.22 12.14 0.54
CA ALA A 120 12.70 12.89 -0.59
C ALA A 120 11.33 12.36 -1.04
N SER A 121 11.17 11.05 -1.16
CA SER A 121 9.90 10.40 -1.55
C SER A 121 8.81 10.61 -0.49
N VAL A 122 9.14 10.47 0.79
CA VAL A 122 8.22 10.71 1.91
C VAL A 122 7.78 12.18 1.95
N LYS A 123 8.70 13.11 1.76
CA LYS A 123 8.41 14.56 1.69
C LYS A 123 7.51 14.89 0.49
N ALA A 124 7.81 14.37 -0.70
CA ALA A 124 7.01 14.60 -1.90
C ALA A 124 5.59 14.01 -1.77
N THR A 125 5.43 12.87 -1.08
CA THR A 125 4.12 12.32 -0.72
C THR A 125 3.34 13.31 0.16
N SER A 126 3.98 13.88 1.18
CA SER A 126 3.36 14.86 2.06
C SER A 126 2.99 16.15 1.32
N GLU A 127 3.85 16.66 0.45
CA GLU A 127 3.57 17.85 -0.36
C GLU A 127 2.37 17.64 -1.27
N SER A 128 2.27 16.44 -1.89
CA SER A 128 1.12 16.08 -2.74
C SER A 128 -0.17 15.99 -1.92
N PHE A 129 -0.11 15.46 -0.70
CA PHE A 129 -1.24 15.44 0.23
C PHE A 129 -1.71 16.85 0.59
N GLU A 130 -0.82 17.74 1.03
CA GLU A 130 -1.16 19.12 1.41
C GLU A 130 -1.69 19.92 0.21
N ASN A 131 -1.13 19.75 -0.97
CA ASN A 131 -1.62 20.40 -2.18
C ASN A 131 -3.04 19.94 -2.54
N THR A 132 -3.34 18.64 -2.43
CA THR A 132 -4.70 18.10 -2.63
C THR A 132 -5.67 18.70 -1.63
N LYS A 133 -5.31 18.70 -0.35
CA LYS A 133 -6.13 19.24 0.76
C LYS A 133 -6.45 20.72 0.55
N ASN A 134 -5.44 21.52 0.19
CA ASN A 134 -5.61 22.95 -0.04
C ASN A 134 -6.51 23.22 -1.27
N ALA A 135 -6.26 22.57 -2.39
CA ALA A 135 -7.09 22.71 -3.59
C ALA A 135 -8.54 22.27 -3.35
N TYR A 136 -8.73 21.21 -2.56
CA TYR A 136 -10.07 20.75 -2.15
C TYR A 136 -10.79 21.78 -1.27
N ALA A 137 -10.12 22.39 -0.31
CA ALA A 137 -10.67 23.43 0.53
C ALA A 137 -11.02 24.70 -0.30
N ASP A 138 -10.15 25.07 -1.24
CA ASP A 138 -10.38 26.19 -2.13
C ASP A 138 -11.54 25.95 -3.09
N PHE A 139 -11.68 24.74 -3.65
CA PHE A 139 -12.83 24.36 -4.46
C PHE A 139 -14.15 24.43 -3.65
N LYS A 140 -14.13 23.94 -2.41
CA LYS A 140 -15.29 24.05 -1.52
C LYS A 140 -15.67 25.51 -1.28
N LYS A 141 -14.70 26.37 -0.94
CA LYS A 141 -14.93 27.81 -0.72
C LYS A 141 -15.47 28.50 -1.97
N TYR A 142 -14.93 28.17 -3.15
CA TYR A 142 -15.40 28.66 -4.44
C TYR A 142 -16.87 28.29 -4.70
N LEU A 143 -17.29 27.08 -4.34
CA LEU A 143 -18.70 26.68 -4.43
C LEU A 143 -19.59 27.38 -3.40
N ASP A 144 -19.12 27.55 -2.17
CA ASP A 144 -19.88 28.16 -1.07
C ASP A 144 -20.12 29.68 -1.33
N LEU A 145 -19.15 30.35 -1.93
CA LEU A 145 -19.26 31.77 -2.32
C LEU A 145 -19.97 31.98 -3.66
N GLU A 146 -20.26 30.91 -4.39
CA GLU A 146 -20.88 30.93 -5.73
C GLU A 146 -20.03 31.64 -6.79
N ASP A 147 -18.70 31.75 -6.60
CA ASP A 147 -17.76 32.45 -7.50
C ASP A 147 -17.79 31.87 -8.93
N TYR A 148 -18.27 30.63 -9.10
CA TYR A 148 -18.48 29.99 -10.40
C TYR A 148 -19.44 30.76 -11.34
N LYS A 149 -20.25 31.65 -10.77
CA LYS A 149 -21.16 32.52 -11.55
C LYS A 149 -20.41 33.69 -12.19
N ASP A 150 -19.28 34.09 -11.58
CA ASP A 150 -18.51 35.26 -12.03
C ASP A 150 -17.46 34.89 -13.09
N ASP A 151 -16.90 33.67 -13.01
CA ASP A 151 -15.80 33.21 -13.86
C ASP A 151 -16.14 32.05 -14.82
N ASP A 152 -17.43 31.70 -14.91
CA ASP A 152 -17.93 30.62 -15.73
C ASP A 152 -17.21 29.28 -15.49
N TRP A 153 -16.91 28.97 -14.22
CA TRP A 153 -16.24 27.77 -13.74
C TRP A 153 -14.72 27.68 -14.05
N ALA A 154 -14.10 28.76 -14.47
CA ALA A 154 -12.67 28.74 -14.86
C ALA A 154 -11.76 28.32 -13.69
N LYS A 155 -11.89 28.95 -12.52
CA LYS A 155 -11.13 28.55 -11.31
C LYS A 155 -11.52 27.18 -10.78
N GLY A 156 -12.81 26.82 -10.91
CA GLY A 156 -13.28 25.48 -10.56
C GLY A 156 -12.51 24.40 -11.31
N LYS A 157 -12.25 24.63 -12.61
CA LYS A 157 -11.44 23.72 -13.42
C LYS A 157 -9.99 23.65 -12.93
N GLU A 158 -9.37 24.79 -12.62
CA GLU A 158 -8.00 24.83 -12.09
C GLU A 158 -7.85 24.01 -10.80
N TYR A 159 -8.79 24.14 -9.86
CA TYR A 159 -8.77 23.37 -8.62
C TYR A 159 -8.92 21.86 -8.87
N VAL A 160 -9.82 21.47 -9.75
CA VAL A 160 -10.01 20.07 -10.12
C VAL A 160 -8.77 19.47 -10.79
N ASP A 161 -8.13 20.21 -11.70
CA ASP A 161 -6.88 19.80 -12.35
C ASP A 161 -5.72 19.65 -11.31
N ILE A 162 -5.65 20.54 -10.32
CA ILE A 162 -4.66 20.46 -9.22
C ILE A 162 -4.92 19.21 -8.36
N ILE A 163 -6.18 18.95 -7.99
CA ILE A 163 -6.57 17.76 -7.20
C ILE A 163 -6.17 16.49 -7.94
N GLU A 164 -6.54 16.34 -9.20
CA GLU A 164 -6.19 15.16 -10.02
C GLU A 164 -4.68 14.91 -10.05
N LYS A 165 -3.93 15.96 -10.42
CA LYS A 165 -2.48 15.86 -10.50
C LYS A 165 -1.84 15.42 -9.18
N ASN A 166 -2.29 15.99 -8.07
CA ASN A 166 -1.66 15.71 -6.78
C ASN A 166 -2.13 14.36 -6.20
N ILE A 167 -3.34 13.87 -6.50
CA ILE A 167 -3.75 12.49 -6.18
C ILE A 167 -2.81 11.49 -6.87
N ILE A 168 -2.56 11.66 -8.17
CA ILE A 168 -1.62 10.80 -8.93
C ILE A 168 -0.22 10.88 -8.32
N SER A 169 0.31 12.09 -8.12
CA SER A 169 1.65 12.29 -7.55
C SER A 169 1.79 11.70 -6.14
N PHE A 170 0.74 11.76 -5.32
CA PHE A 170 0.73 11.16 -4.00
C PHE A 170 1.00 9.65 -4.07
N TYR A 171 0.30 8.93 -4.95
CA TYR A 171 0.47 7.49 -5.08
C TYR A 171 1.81 7.12 -5.71
N ASP A 172 2.31 7.90 -6.66
CA ASP A 172 3.61 7.67 -7.27
C ASP A 172 4.74 7.77 -6.23
N HIS A 173 4.77 8.86 -5.45
CA HIS A 173 5.79 9.07 -4.43
C HIS A 173 5.66 8.10 -3.25
N LYS A 174 4.43 7.79 -2.82
CA LYS A 174 4.14 6.76 -1.85
C LYS A 174 4.69 5.41 -2.30
N SER A 175 4.44 5.02 -3.56
CA SER A 175 4.96 3.78 -4.16
C SER A 175 6.49 3.76 -4.16
N GLU A 176 7.13 4.88 -4.50
CA GLU A 176 8.58 4.99 -4.51
C GLU A 176 9.19 4.84 -3.11
N ALA A 177 8.63 5.51 -2.10
CA ALA A 177 9.08 5.36 -0.71
C ALA A 177 9.05 3.90 -0.25
N TYR A 178 8.00 3.16 -0.57
CA TYR A 178 7.91 1.74 -0.21
C TYR A 178 8.88 0.85 -1.01
N LYS A 179 9.11 1.13 -2.29
CA LYS A 179 10.12 0.40 -3.09
C LYS A 179 11.50 0.46 -2.45
N ILE A 180 11.83 1.63 -1.89
CA ILE A 180 13.13 1.87 -1.25
C ILE A 180 13.24 1.10 0.06
N ILE A 181 12.24 1.21 0.95
CA ILE A 181 12.37 0.71 2.33
C ILE A 181 12.01 -0.77 2.49
N LYS A 182 11.05 -1.28 1.71
CA LYS A 182 10.48 -2.63 1.91
C LYS A 182 11.51 -3.76 1.91
N PRO A 183 12.49 -3.83 0.98
CA PRO A 183 13.49 -4.89 1.00
C PRO A 183 14.30 -4.90 2.30
N LEU A 184 14.66 -3.71 2.80
CA LEU A 184 15.44 -3.56 4.02
C LEU A 184 14.60 -3.85 5.27
N ALA A 185 13.33 -3.45 5.30
CA ALA A 185 12.43 -3.78 6.39
C ALA A 185 12.23 -5.30 6.51
N VAL A 186 12.05 -6.01 5.39
CA VAL A 186 11.97 -7.48 5.37
C VAL A 186 13.26 -8.11 5.89
N ALA A 187 14.42 -7.62 5.46
CA ALA A 187 15.72 -8.12 5.94
C ALA A 187 15.89 -7.88 7.45
N ALA A 188 15.50 -6.71 7.94
CA ALA A 188 15.54 -6.36 9.36
C ALA A 188 14.60 -7.22 10.21
N GLU A 189 13.37 -7.49 9.74
CA GLU A 189 12.44 -8.41 10.39
C GLU A 189 13.05 -9.81 10.55
N ILE A 190 13.69 -10.32 9.49
CA ILE A 190 14.33 -11.65 9.50
C ILE A 190 15.52 -11.69 10.46
N GLU A 191 16.31 -10.62 10.54
CA GLU A 191 17.41 -10.52 11.49
C GLU A 191 16.93 -10.51 12.95
N LEU A 192 15.85 -9.76 13.24
CA LEU A 192 15.23 -9.76 14.57
C LEU A 192 14.73 -11.15 14.99
N LEU A 193 14.36 -11.98 14.02
CA LEU A 193 13.86 -13.33 14.23
C LEU A 193 14.96 -14.40 14.24
N LYS A 194 16.26 -14.05 14.12
CA LYS A 194 17.33 -15.03 13.92
C LYS A 194 17.37 -16.17 14.96
N ASP A 195 17.08 -15.85 16.22
CA ASP A 195 17.06 -16.80 17.33
C ASP A 195 15.65 -17.23 17.75
N HIS A 196 14.62 -16.81 16.99
CA HIS A 196 13.24 -17.12 17.31
C HIS A 196 12.88 -18.56 16.93
N PRO A 197 12.28 -19.37 17.80
CA PRO A 197 11.97 -20.77 17.52
C PRO A 197 11.04 -20.97 16.32
N LEU A 198 10.12 -20.02 16.07
CA LEU A 198 9.20 -20.06 14.93
C LEU A 198 9.71 -19.33 13.69
N ARG A 199 11.03 -19.03 13.60
CA ARG A 199 11.63 -18.28 12.51
C ARG A 199 11.24 -18.83 11.12
N GLU A 200 11.27 -20.17 10.95
CA GLU A 200 10.93 -20.80 9.67
C GLU A 200 9.49 -20.54 9.25
N ALA A 201 8.53 -20.59 10.20
CA ALA A 201 7.12 -20.30 9.92
C ALA A 201 6.91 -18.82 9.55
N TYR A 202 7.57 -17.89 10.26
CA TYR A 202 7.50 -16.46 9.95
C TYR A 202 8.07 -16.15 8.55
N ILE A 203 9.23 -16.71 8.21
CA ILE A 203 9.84 -16.51 6.89
C ILE A 203 8.95 -17.10 5.80
N ALA A 204 8.43 -18.32 5.99
CA ALA A 204 7.56 -18.98 5.03
C ALA A 204 6.29 -18.17 4.77
N SER A 205 5.58 -17.75 5.81
CA SER A 205 4.37 -16.94 5.68
C SER A 205 4.64 -15.56 5.06
N LYS A 206 5.80 -14.95 5.37
CA LYS A 206 6.22 -13.67 4.76
C LYS A 206 6.50 -13.81 3.27
N ILE A 207 7.18 -14.89 2.84
CA ILE A 207 7.42 -15.18 1.42
C ILE A 207 6.09 -15.35 0.68
N ASP A 208 5.15 -16.09 1.25
CA ASP A 208 3.83 -16.31 0.64
C ASP A 208 3.02 -15.01 0.55
N LEU A 209 3.09 -14.15 1.58
CA LEU A 209 2.47 -12.83 1.53
C LEU A 209 3.09 -11.95 0.44
N LEU A 210 4.41 -11.93 0.29
CA LEU A 210 5.10 -11.17 -0.76
C LEU A 210 4.72 -11.66 -2.16
N LEU A 211 4.60 -12.97 -2.38
CA LEU A 211 4.10 -13.52 -3.64
C LEU A 211 2.65 -13.12 -3.92
N THR A 212 1.81 -13.08 -2.88
CA THR A 212 0.42 -12.61 -3.01
C THR A 212 0.39 -11.14 -3.45
N GLU A 213 1.27 -10.29 -2.92
CA GLU A 213 1.38 -8.89 -3.34
C GLU A 213 1.88 -8.76 -4.79
N GLU A 214 2.80 -9.63 -5.24
CA GLU A 214 3.21 -9.67 -6.64
C GLU A 214 2.04 -10.03 -7.57
N ILE A 215 1.20 -10.98 -7.17
CA ILE A 215 -0.03 -11.33 -7.89
C ILE A 215 -0.97 -10.12 -7.98
N LEU A 216 -1.18 -9.40 -6.88
CA LEU A 216 -2.00 -8.19 -6.88
C LEU A 216 -1.45 -7.13 -7.83
N ASN A 217 -0.13 -6.96 -7.88
CA ASN A 217 0.51 -6.03 -8.80
C ASN A 217 0.21 -6.34 -10.27
N ILE A 218 0.19 -7.64 -10.62
CA ILE A 218 -0.17 -8.07 -11.97
C ILE A 218 -1.66 -7.81 -12.24
N VAL A 219 -2.52 -8.08 -11.26
CA VAL A 219 -3.98 -7.94 -11.35
C VAL A 219 -4.40 -6.47 -11.46
N TYR A 220 -3.68 -5.54 -10.81
CA TYR A 220 -3.94 -4.10 -10.88
C TYR A 220 -3.37 -3.42 -12.14
N ALA A 221 -2.54 -4.09 -12.91
CA ALA A 221 -1.98 -3.49 -14.11
C ALA A 221 -3.08 -3.16 -15.14
N GLU A 222 -2.95 -2.04 -15.85
CA GLU A 222 -3.88 -1.63 -16.92
C GLU A 222 -4.11 -2.76 -17.95
N LYS A 223 -3.07 -3.55 -18.20
CA LYS A 223 -3.14 -4.77 -19.00
C LYS A 223 -2.56 -5.93 -18.19
N ILE A 224 -3.43 -6.85 -17.82
CA ILE A 224 -3.05 -8.02 -17.03
C ILE A 224 -2.23 -9.00 -17.88
N ASP A 225 -1.02 -9.31 -17.43
CA ASP A 225 -0.21 -10.39 -18.02
C ASP A 225 -0.65 -11.73 -17.43
N MET A 226 -1.51 -12.45 -18.15
CA MET A 226 -2.04 -13.74 -17.73
C MET A 226 -0.98 -14.84 -17.64
N VAL A 227 0.14 -14.72 -18.37
CA VAL A 227 1.25 -15.71 -18.30
C VAL A 227 2.00 -15.51 -16.98
N ALA A 228 2.37 -14.27 -16.65
CA ALA A 228 2.99 -13.93 -15.38
C ALA A 228 2.08 -14.28 -14.20
N LEU A 229 0.78 -13.96 -14.30
CA LEU A 229 -0.22 -14.27 -13.27
C LEU A 229 -0.30 -15.78 -12.99
N ASN A 230 -0.37 -16.61 -14.02
CA ASN A 230 -0.42 -18.06 -13.86
C ASN A 230 0.87 -18.59 -13.23
N ALA A 231 2.03 -18.11 -13.65
CA ALA A 231 3.31 -18.55 -13.08
C ALA A 231 3.39 -18.22 -11.57
N LYS A 232 2.98 -16.99 -11.16
CA LYS A 232 2.96 -16.60 -9.75
C LYS A 232 1.90 -17.33 -8.92
N TYR A 233 0.75 -17.61 -9.52
CA TYR A 233 -0.27 -18.44 -8.91
C TYR A 233 0.26 -19.85 -8.59
N ASP A 234 0.89 -20.51 -9.56
CA ASP A 234 1.41 -21.87 -9.41
C ASP A 234 2.55 -21.91 -8.37
N GLU A 235 3.41 -20.90 -8.33
CA GLU A 235 4.47 -20.74 -7.32
C GLU A 235 3.86 -20.61 -5.91
N LEU A 236 2.86 -19.71 -5.74
CA LEU A 236 2.20 -19.50 -4.45
C LEU A 236 1.44 -20.73 -3.98
N GLU A 237 0.71 -21.41 -4.89
CA GLU A 237 -0.01 -22.64 -4.55
C GLU A 237 0.93 -23.77 -4.09
N ALA A 238 2.08 -23.90 -4.75
CA ALA A 238 3.11 -24.87 -4.36
C ALA A 238 3.73 -24.55 -3.00
N ASN A 239 4.04 -23.28 -2.76
CA ASN A 239 4.56 -22.80 -1.48
C ASN A 239 3.55 -23.02 -0.35
N ALA A 240 2.29 -22.62 -0.53
CA ALA A 240 1.24 -22.79 0.48
C ALA A 240 1.09 -24.23 0.93
N LYS A 241 1.08 -25.19 -0.01
CA LYS A 241 1.03 -26.64 0.28
C LYS A 241 2.23 -27.11 1.10
N LYS A 242 3.43 -26.60 0.81
CA LYS A 242 4.67 -26.94 1.52
C LYS A 242 4.70 -26.32 2.91
N HIS A 243 4.36 -25.05 3.01
CA HIS A 243 4.54 -24.26 4.20
C HIS A 243 3.46 -24.53 5.28
N LYS A 244 2.22 -24.83 4.88
CA LYS A 244 1.10 -25.12 5.80
C LYS A 244 1.42 -26.19 6.86
N SER A 245 2.29 -27.14 6.55
CA SER A 245 2.67 -28.24 7.46
C SER A 245 4.01 -28.04 8.16
N LEU A 246 4.66 -26.87 8.00
CA LEU A 246 5.93 -26.60 8.66
C LEU A 246 5.77 -26.55 10.19
N ILE A 247 6.71 -27.17 10.88
CA ILE A 247 6.92 -27.06 12.34
C ILE A 247 5.64 -27.14 13.20
N ALA A 248 4.65 -27.96 12.82
CA ALA A 248 3.33 -28.04 13.48
C ALA A 248 3.41 -28.27 14.99
N ASP A 249 4.32 -29.09 15.48
CA ASP A 249 4.50 -29.37 16.90
C ASP A 249 5.06 -28.14 17.63
N LEU A 250 6.01 -27.43 17.02
CA LEU A 250 6.60 -26.22 17.59
C LEU A 250 5.60 -25.06 17.61
N LEU A 251 4.74 -24.95 16.61
CA LEU A 251 3.64 -23.96 16.58
C LEU A 251 2.68 -24.18 17.76
N LYS A 252 2.35 -25.43 18.08
CA LYS A 252 1.51 -25.76 19.25
C LYS A 252 2.20 -25.44 20.56
N GLU A 253 3.49 -25.75 20.68
CA GLU A 253 4.29 -25.42 21.88
C GLU A 253 4.29 -23.92 22.20
N HIS A 254 4.19 -23.08 21.16
CA HIS A 254 4.17 -21.62 21.26
C HIS A 254 2.78 -20.99 21.11
N ASP A 255 1.69 -21.77 21.18
CA ASP A 255 0.30 -21.30 21.05
C ASP A 255 0.01 -20.51 19.77
N LYS A 256 0.75 -20.79 18.68
CA LYS A 256 0.64 -20.12 17.38
C LYS A 256 -0.01 -20.98 16.27
N ASP A 257 -0.34 -22.23 16.56
CA ASP A 257 -0.90 -23.17 15.59
C ASP A 257 -2.25 -22.70 15.03
N SER A 258 -3.11 -22.13 15.87
CA SER A 258 -4.41 -21.62 15.44
C SER A 258 -4.28 -20.44 14.47
N THR A 259 -3.46 -19.43 14.79
CA THR A 259 -3.27 -18.24 13.95
C THR A 259 -2.52 -18.56 12.65
N TYR A 260 -1.55 -19.47 12.71
CA TYR A 260 -0.84 -19.96 11.53
C TYR A 260 -1.78 -20.72 10.57
N ASN A 261 -2.62 -21.61 11.11
CA ASN A 261 -3.61 -22.33 10.31
C ASN A 261 -4.63 -21.37 9.68
N SER A 262 -5.15 -20.38 10.45
CA SER A 262 -6.06 -19.36 9.91
C SER A 262 -5.43 -18.60 8.73
N TYR A 263 -4.16 -18.23 8.83
CA TYR A 263 -3.44 -17.59 7.73
C TYR A 263 -3.41 -18.46 6.46
N TYR A 264 -3.10 -19.78 6.58
CA TYR A 264 -3.06 -20.65 5.42
C TYR A 264 -4.45 -21.03 4.89
N GLU A 265 -5.48 -21.09 5.73
CA GLU A 265 -6.87 -21.22 5.28
C GLU A 265 -7.28 -20.00 4.44
N GLN A 266 -7.00 -18.79 4.91
CA GLN A 266 -7.28 -17.57 4.17
C GLN A 266 -6.44 -17.45 2.88
N LEU A 267 -5.20 -17.94 2.87
CA LEU A 267 -4.39 -18.02 1.66
C LEU A 267 -4.99 -19.00 0.62
N GLU A 268 -5.57 -20.13 1.07
CA GLU A 268 -6.31 -21.04 0.20
C GLU A 268 -7.58 -20.39 -0.37
N ASP A 269 -8.29 -19.56 0.41
CA ASP A 269 -9.45 -18.80 -0.05
C ASP A 269 -9.05 -17.77 -1.10
N PHE A 270 -7.96 -17.00 -0.87
CA PHE A 270 -7.40 -16.09 -1.86
C PHE A 270 -7.04 -16.81 -3.18
N LEU A 271 -6.34 -17.96 -3.10
CA LEU A 271 -6.01 -18.77 -4.26
C LEU A 271 -7.27 -19.31 -4.96
N GLY A 272 -8.29 -19.67 -4.19
CA GLY A 272 -9.59 -20.13 -4.69
C GLY A 272 -10.30 -19.04 -5.49
N GLU A 273 -10.36 -17.82 -4.98
CA GLU A 273 -10.99 -16.68 -5.65
C GLU A 273 -10.22 -16.31 -6.93
N LEU A 274 -8.89 -16.21 -6.85
CA LEU A 274 -8.05 -15.96 -8.01
C LEU A 274 -8.22 -17.03 -9.10
N ARG A 275 -8.29 -18.32 -8.71
CA ARG A 275 -8.53 -19.46 -9.63
C ARG A 275 -9.86 -19.35 -10.33
N LYS A 276 -10.90 -18.91 -9.63
CA LYS A 276 -12.25 -18.72 -10.17
C LYS A 276 -12.22 -17.64 -11.26
N HIS A 277 -11.60 -16.48 -10.97
CA HIS A 277 -11.60 -15.34 -11.88
C HIS A 277 -10.64 -15.48 -13.07
N LYS A 278 -9.53 -16.22 -12.94
CA LYS A 278 -8.59 -16.39 -14.06
C LYS A 278 -9.04 -17.40 -15.15
N ARG A 279 -10.13 -18.16 -14.92
CA ARG A 279 -10.59 -19.24 -15.85
C ARG A 279 -10.88 -18.77 -17.25
N ASP A 280 -11.44 -17.56 -17.37
CA ASP A 280 -11.87 -16.99 -18.66
C ASP A 280 -10.74 -16.26 -19.41
N GLY A 281 -9.52 -16.31 -18.89
CA GLY A 281 -8.35 -15.65 -19.45
C GLY A 281 -8.36 -14.12 -19.36
N LYS A 282 -9.27 -13.57 -18.56
CA LYS A 282 -9.39 -12.12 -18.27
C LYS A 282 -9.93 -11.94 -16.87
N ILE A 283 -9.60 -10.82 -16.26
CA ILE A 283 -10.11 -10.41 -14.95
C ILE A 283 -10.77 -9.04 -15.13
N THR A 284 -12.00 -8.89 -14.67
CA THR A 284 -12.77 -7.65 -14.71
C THR A 284 -12.49 -6.79 -13.47
N GLU A 285 -12.84 -5.52 -13.52
CA GLU A 285 -12.70 -4.59 -12.39
C GLU A 285 -13.42 -5.08 -11.11
N SER A 286 -14.62 -5.65 -11.25
CA SER A 286 -15.34 -6.23 -10.11
C SER A 286 -14.58 -7.41 -9.49
N GLU A 287 -13.95 -8.25 -10.32
CA GLU A 287 -13.17 -9.40 -9.87
C GLU A 287 -11.85 -8.97 -9.23
N VAL A 288 -11.25 -7.86 -9.69
CA VAL A 288 -10.11 -7.22 -9.01
C VAL A 288 -10.48 -6.83 -7.57
N ASN A 289 -11.67 -6.27 -7.37
CA ASN A 289 -12.16 -5.89 -6.04
C ASN A 289 -12.37 -7.12 -5.13
N ASP A 290 -12.88 -8.23 -5.68
CA ASP A 290 -13.05 -9.47 -4.93
C ASP A 290 -11.70 -10.05 -4.50
N ILE A 291 -10.74 -10.13 -5.39
CA ILE A 291 -9.35 -10.58 -5.11
C ILE A 291 -8.70 -9.68 -4.04
N SER A 292 -8.91 -8.36 -4.14
CA SER A 292 -8.35 -7.37 -3.20
C SER A 292 -8.95 -7.52 -1.80
N ARG A 293 -10.22 -7.88 -1.71
CA ARG A 293 -10.89 -8.14 -0.43
C ARG A 293 -10.29 -9.36 0.26
N GLU A 294 -10.07 -10.45 -0.46
CA GLU A 294 -9.44 -11.66 0.09
C GLU A 294 -8.00 -11.38 0.58
N TYR A 295 -7.25 -10.55 -0.16
CA TYR A 295 -5.93 -10.12 0.32
C TYR A 295 -5.99 -9.32 1.63
N LYS A 296 -6.98 -8.45 1.81
CA LYS A 296 -7.14 -7.70 3.08
C LYS A 296 -7.37 -8.63 4.27
N TYR A 297 -8.16 -9.69 4.07
CA TYR A 297 -8.37 -10.71 5.11
C TYR A 297 -7.09 -11.49 5.37
N LEU A 298 -6.38 -11.91 4.31
CA LEU A 298 -5.09 -12.58 4.43
C LEU A 298 -4.05 -11.76 5.20
N LEU A 299 -3.94 -10.46 4.90
CA LEU A 299 -3.05 -9.54 5.61
C LEU A 299 -3.45 -9.42 7.10
N GLY A 300 -4.75 -9.39 7.41
CA GLY A 300 -5.26 -9.41 8.77
C GLY A 300 -4.87 -10.67 9.53
N ASP A 301 -4.94 -11.83 8.88
CA ASP A 301 -4.54 -13.11 9.48
C ASP A 301 -3.03 -13.24 9.63
N PHE A 302 -2.26 -12.76 8.66
CA PHE A 302 -0.80 -12.64 8.78
C PHE A 302 -0.41 -11.79 10.02
N ASN A 303 -1.00 -10.61 10.17
CA ASN A 303 -0.71 -9.72 11.31
C ASN A 303 -1.13 -10.31 12.68
N ARG A 304 -2.09 -11.25 12.70
CA ARG A 304 -2.44 -11.99 13.94
C ARG A 304 -1.46 -13.12 14.25
N PHE A 305 -0.87 -13.68 13.23
CA PHE A 305 0.13 -14.73 13.39
C PHE A 305 1.47 -14.18 13.86
N VAL A 306 2.00 -13.12 13.22
CA VAL A 306 3.26 -12.49 13.60
C VAL A 306 3.10 -11.61 14.83
#